data_d5a26785ff1507fce5c48be1978ef4fe
#
_entry.id   d5a26785ff1507fce5c48be1978ef4fe
#
_cell.length_a   1.000
_cell.length_b   1.000
_cell.length_c   1.000
_cell.angle_alpha   90.00
_cell.angle_beta   90.00
_cell.angle_gamma   90.00
#
_symmetry.space_group_name_H-M   'P 1'
#
loop_
_entity.id
_entity.type
_entity.pdbx_description
1 polymer ?
#
loop_
_entity_poly.entity_id
_entity_poly.type
_entity_poly.pdbx_seq_one_letter_code
_entity_poly.pdbx_strand_id
1 'polypeptide(L)'
;MITTKTIEMKYNFDEQIERRKTNSYKWDSIPNQDVLPMWVADMDFRTAQPVVNALQRRITHGIFGYTRVPDEYYDAVINWFSRRHGWKINRNWLIYTSGVVPAISAIIKALTVPGDKVLVQTPVYNCFFSSIRNNGCEIVYSPLVYANNTYTIDFNDLESKVSDPKVKLMLLCNPHNPVGRVWKREELEQIGEICIKNNVTIISDEIHCELVYPGYFYTPFASISDDFLQNSVTCISPSKAFNIAGLQIANIVCADELIKSKIDRAINDNEVCDVNPFGVIATQAAYNEGEEWLTQLIEYLHNNYCYMKAFCQENLPMYPIATLEGTYLVWMDCRAIGLSSEKLEQKLIDKAKLWLNAGTIYGTDGEGFMRWNIACPHSTLKVGLERFTDFVHKLR
;
A
#
# COMPACT_ATOMS: atom_id res chain seq x y z
N MET A 1 -18.10 -31.41 2.37
CA MET A 1 -17.17 -31.42 1.25
C MET A 1 -17.38 -30.11 0.49
N ILE A 2 -16.51 -29.13 0.71
CA ILE A 2 -16.51 -27.88 -0.06
C ILE A 2 -15.72 -28.18 -1.33
N THR A 3 -16.42 -28.35 -2.45
CA THR A 3 -15.79 -28.47 -3.75
C THR A 3 -15.13 -27.14 -4.08
N THR A 4 -13.84 -27.03 -3.88
CA THR A 4 -13.00 -25.98 -4.45
C THR A 4 -13.14 -26.06 -5.98
N LYS A 5 -13.97 -25.19 -6.58
CA LYS A 5 -13.90 -24.95 -8.02
C LYS A 5 -12.52 -24.39 -8.32
N THR A 6 -11.68 -25.18 -8.96
CA THR A 6 -10.44 -24.71 -9.56
C THR A 6 -10.85 -23.69 -10.63
N ILE A 7 -10.60 -22.41 -10.40
CA ILE A 7 -10.81 -21.37 -11.41
C ILE A 7 -9.72 -21.60 -12.46
N GLU A 8 -10.13 -21.84 -13.70
CA GLU A 8 -9.18 -21.92 -14.81
C GLU A 8 -8.51 -20.57 -15.00
N MET A 9 -7.19 -20.50 -14.76
CA MET A 9 -6.43 -19.24 -14.79
C MET A 9 -6.33 -18.75 -16.24
N LYS A 10 -7.04 -17.65 -16.55
CA LYS A 10 -7.03 -16.99 -17.85
C LYS A 10 -5.75 -16.15 -18.06
N TYR A 11 -5.18 -15.66 -16.96
CA TYR A 11 -4.00 -14.80 -16.99
C TYR A 11 -2.77 -15.56 -16.51
N ASN A 12 -1.66 -15.41 -17.24
CA ASN A 12 -0.40 -16.08 -16.91
C ASN A 12 0.47 -15.18 -16.03
N PHE A 13 0.44 -15.41 -14.72
CA PHE A 13 1.32 -14.72 -13.76
C PHE A 13 2.69 -15.41 -13.59
N ASP A 14 2.94 -16.54 -14.23
CA ASP A 14 4.25 -17.19 -14.26
C ASP A 14 5.13 -16.72 -15.42
N GLU A 15 4.64 -15.81 -16.27
CA GLU A 15 5.42 -15.21 -17.35
C GLU A 15 6.64 -14.48 -16.79
N GLN A 16 7.83 -14.88 -17.21
CA GLN A 16 9.07 -14.19 -16.89
C GLN A 16 9.24 -12.98 -17.81
N ILE A 17 9.07 -11.79 -17.27
CA ILE A 17 9.18 -10.54 -18.00
C ILE A 17 10.52 -9.89 -17.69
N GLU A 18 11.36 -9.67 -18.72
CA GLU A 18 12.61 -8.94 -18.52
C GLU A 18 12.33 -7.47 -18.20
N ARG A 19 12.77 -7.05 -17.01
CA ARG A 19 12.58 -5.68 -16.52
C ARG A 19 13.86 -4.88 -16.39
N ARG A 20 15.03 -5.51 -16.62
CA ARG A 20 16.30 -4.79 -16.63
C ARG A 20 16.44 -3.97 -17.91
N LYS A 21 17.16 -2.86 -17.81
CA LYS A 21 17.35 -1.90 -18.91
C LYS A 21 16.06 -1.28 -19.42
N THR A 22 15.03 -1.22 -18.55
CA THR A 22 13.76 -0.56 -18.83
C THR A 22 13.56 0.71 -18.00
N ASN A 23 14.59 1.15 -17.27
CA ASN A 23 14.54 2.19 -16.24
C ASN A 23 13.64 1.82 -15.06
N SER A 24 13.49 0.53 -14.79
CA SER A 24 12.73 0.05 -13.65
C SER A 24 13.41 0.44 -12.35
N TYR A 25 12.72 1.21 -11.49
CA TYR A 25 13.23 1.58 -10.17
C TYR A 25 13.57 0.34 -9.32
N LYS A 26 12.79 -0.73 -9.43
CA LYS A 26 13.03 -1.99 -8.73
C LYS A 26 14.24 -2.73 -9.25
N TRP A 27 14.39 -2.86 -10.58
CA TRP A 27 15.35 -3.76 -11.20
C TRP A 27 16.66 -3.07 -11.61
N ASP A 28 16.64 -1.78 -11.91
CA ASP A 28 17.80 -1.04 -12.43
C ASP A 28 18.47 -0.13 -11.38
N SER A 29 17.96 -0.09 -10.11
CA SER A 29 18.57 0.70 -9.04
C SER A 29 19.91 0.15 -8.56
N ILE A 30 20.24 -1.11 -8.85
CA ILE A 30 21.54 -1.70 -8.54
C ILE A 30 22.22 -2.18 -9.81
N PRO A 31 23.52 -1.80 -10.03
CA PRO A 31 24.26 -2.20 -11.24
C PRO A 31 24.49 -3.70 -11.35
N ASN A 32 24.61 -4.42 -10.23
CA ASN A 32 24.84 -5.86 -10.22
C ASN A 32 23.57 -6.60 -10.67
N GLN A 33 23.61 -7.15 -11.88
CA GLN A 33 22.49 -7.84 -12.52
C GLN A 33 22.14 -9.19 -11.87
N ASP A 34 23.03 -9.78 -11.08
CA ASP A 34 22.75 -11.04 -10.37
C ASP A 34 21.87 -10.87 -9.14
N VAL A 35 21.72 -9.62 -8.66
CA VAL A 35 20.88 -9.34 -7.49
C VAL A 35 19.42 -9.43 -7.88
N LEU A 36 18.67 -10.29 -7.17
CA LEU A 36 17.23 -10.44 -7.28
C LEU A 36 16.53 -9.39 -6.40
N PRO A 37 15.82 -8.41 -6.97
CA PRO A 37 15.14 -7.39 -6.20
C PRO A 37 13.73 -7.84 -5.79
N MET A 38 13.50 -7.94 -4.47
CA MET A 38 12.19 -8.23 -3.87
C MET A 38 11.83 -7.15 -2.83
N TRP A 39 12.20 -5.90 -3.08
CA TRP A 39 12.12 -4.79 -2.12
C TRP A 39 11.03 -3.75 -2.43
N VAL A 40 10.90 -3.29 -3.68
CA VAL A 40 9.93 -2.27 -4.08
C VAL A 40 8.53 -2.85 -4.17
N ALA A 41 7.53 -2.09 -3.72
CA ALA A 41 6.13 -2.45 -3.80
C ALA A 41 5.52 -2.14 -5.19
N ASP A 42 6.08 -2.78 -6.24
CA ASP A 42 5.49 -2.95 -7.56
C ASP A 42 5.49 -4.45 -7.92
N MET A 43 4.78 -4.84 -8.96
CA MET A 43 4.64 -6.24 -9.35
C MET A 43 5.49 -6.56 -10.58
N ASP A 44 5.93 -7.81 -10.71
CA ASP A 44 6.62 -8.32 -11.89
C ASP A 44 5.64 -8.95 -12.91
N PHE A 45 4.38 -8.54 -12.88
CA PHE A 45 3.30 -8.97 -13.78
C PHE A 45 2.90 -7.85 -14.73
N ARG A 46 2.44 -8.22 -15.94
CA ARG A 46 1.71 -7.27 -16.79
C ARG A 46 0.44 -6.82 -16.10
N THR A 47 0.07 -5.56 -16.27
CA THR A 47 -1.25 -5.07 -15.86
C THR A 47 -2.35 -5.74 -16.69
N ALA A 48 -3.61 -5.56 -16.27
CA ALA A 48 -4.77 -6.11 -16.98
C ALA A 48 -4.80 -5.69 -18.46
N GLN A 49 -5.11 -6.63 -19.35
CA GLN A 49 -5.12 -6.37 -20.80
C GLN A 49 -6.02 -5.19 -21.23
N PRO A 50 -7.21 -4.96 -20.60
CA PRO A 50 -8.01 -3.77 -20.89
C PRO A 50 -7.26 -2.45 -20.68
N VAL A 51 -6.42 -2.38 -19.64
CA VAL A 51 -5.58 -1.20 -19.37
C VAL A 51 -4.56 -0.99 -20.49
N VAL A 52 -3.85 -2.06 -20.89
CA VAL A 52 -2.90 -2.02 -22.02
C VAL A 52 -3.59 -1.54 -23.30
N ASN A 53 -4.74 -2.10 -23.62
CA ASN A 53 -5.51 -1.74 -24.81
C ASN A 53 -5.97 -0.26 -24.79
N ALA A 54 -6.41 0.22 -23.64
CA ALA A 54 -6.83 1.62 -23.48
C ALA A 54 -5.67 2.60 -23.69
N LEU A 55 -4.51 2.29 -23.11
CA LEU A 55 -3.29 3.06 -23.31
C LEU A 55 -2.81 3.06 -24.76
N GLN A 56 -2.84 1.91 -25.44
CA GLN A 56 -2.47 1.81 -26.86
C GLN A 56 -3.38 2.67 -27.74
N ARG A 57 -4.70 2.66 -27.52
CA ARG A 57 -5.63 3.56 -28.25
C ARG A 57 -5.25 5.03 -28.06
N ARG A 58 -4.90 5.42 -26.82
CA ARG A 58 -4.50 6.81 -26.53
C ARG A 58 -3.18 7.20 -27.18
N ILE A 59 -2.21 6.29 -27.20
CA ILE A 59 -0.90 6.49 -27.87
C ILE A 59 -1.12 6.63 -29.37
N THR A 60 -1.96 5.81 -29.98
CA THR A 60 -2.26 5.84 -31.42
C THR A 60 -2.92 7.17 -31.85
N HIS A 61 -3.69 7.81 -30.96
CA HIS A 61 -4.27 9.14 -31.22
C HIS A 61 -3.18 10.22 -31.41
N GLY A 62 -2.04 10.11 -30.68
CA GLY A 62 -0.82 10.89 -30.93
C GLY A 62 -0.83 12.35 -30.50
N ILE A 63 -1.92 12.89 -29.90
CA ILE A 63 -1.99 14.26 -29.38
C ILE A 63 -2.05 14.23 -27.86
N PHE A 64 -1.02 14.76 -27.18
CA PHE A 64 -0.83 14.74 -25.73
C PHE A 64 -0.93 16.14 -25.13
N GLY A 65 -1.98 16.89 -25.52
CA GLY A 65 -2.29 18.20 -24.94
C GLY A 65 -2.91 18.11 -23.55
N TYR A 66 -3.26 19.26 -22.99
CA TYR A 66 -3.93 19.32 -21.69
C TYR A 66 -5.18 18.46 -21.65
N THR A 67 -5.33 17.76 -20.53
CA THR A 67 -6.43 16.79 -20.35
C THR A 67 -7.25 17.18 -19.13
N ARG A 68 -8.57 17.06 -19.25
CA ARG A 68 -9.49 17.15 -18.11
C ARG A 68 -9.84 15.76 -17.60
N VAL A 69 -10.23 15.66 -16.34
CA VAL A 69 -10.84 14.43 -15.80
C VAL A 69 -12.32 14.39 -16.25
N PRO A 70 -12.74 13.42 -17.09
CA PRO A 70 -14.11 13.33 -17.55
C PRO A 70 -15.02 12.72 -16.47
N ASP A 71 -16.35 12.88 -16.62
CA ASP A 71 -17.32 12.36 -15.65
C ASP A 71 -17.27 10.84 -15.57
N GLU A 72 -17.03 10.16 -16.68
CA GLU A 72 -16.90 8.70 -16.76
C GLU A 72 -15.74 8.14 -15.92
N TYR A 73 -14.73 8.95 -15.63
CA TYR A 73 -13.66 8.59 -14.70
C TYR A 73 -14.20 8.46 -13.27
N TYR A 74 -14.95 9.47 -12.84
CA TYR A 74 -15.54 9.46 -11.50
C TYR A 74 -16.61 8.39 -11.37
N ASP A 75 -17.41 8.17 -12.42
CA ASP A 75 -18.38 7.08 -12.46
C ASP A 75 -17.70 5.71 -12.32
N ALA A 76 -16.53 5.51 -12.95
CA ALA A 76 -15.76 4.27 -12.82
C ALA A 76 -15.29 4.07 -11.36
N VAL A 77 -14.80 5.11 -10.69
CA VAL A 77 -14.38 5.06 -9.27
C VAL A 77 -15.58 4.76 -8.38
N ILE A 78 -16.68 5.51 -8.51
CA ILE A 78 -17.89 5.36 -7.69
C ILE A 78 -18.49 3.96 -7.85
N ASN A 79 -18.66 3.51 -9.10
CA ASN A 79 -19.21 2.19 -9.39
C ASN A 79 -18.32 1.06 -8.84
N TRP A 80 -17.00 1.21 -8.93
CA TRP A 80 -16.06 0.24 -8.38
C TRP A 80 -16.23 0.07 -6.88
N PHE A 81 -16.16 1.16 -6.11
CA PHE A 81 -16.29 1.09 -4.66
C PHE A 81 -17.69 0.67 -4.20
N SER A 82 -18.73 1.07 -4.94
CA SER A 82 -20.10 0.64 -4.64
C SER A 82 -20.29 -0.87 -4.78
N ARG A 83 -19.81 -1.48 -5.88
CA ARG A 83 -20.04 -2.93 -6.13
C ARG A 83 -19.08 -3.83 -5.37
N ARG A 84 -17.82 -3.39 -5.12
CA ARG A 84 -16.83 -4.24 -4.45
C ARG A 84 -16.84 -4.09 -2.93
N HIS A 85 -17.10 -2.89 -2.43
CA HIS A 85 -16.98 -2.56 -1.02
C HIS A 85 -18.27 -2.04 -0.39
N GLY A 86 -19.37 -1.95 -1.15
CA GLY A 86 -20.65 -1.44 -0.68
C GLY A 86 -20.62 0.06 -0.30
N TRP A 87 -19.53 0.76 -0.62
CA TRP A 87 -19.36 2.17 -0.27
C TRP A 87 -19.85 3.08 -1.41
N LYS A 88 -20.92 3.83 -1.12
CA LYS A 88 -21.52 4.78 -2.08
C LYS A 88 -20.85 6.14 -1.94
N ILE A 89 -19.80 6.36 -2.70
CA ILE A 89 -19.08 7.62 -2.77
C ILE A 89 -19.91 8.64 -3.56
N ASN A 90 -20.07 9.86 -3.02
CA ASN A 90 -20.66 10.98 -3.76
C ASN A 90 -19.60 11.59 -4.68
N ARG A 91 -20.01 11.91 -5.93
CA ARG A 91 -19.14 12.58 -6.89
C ARG A 91 -18.45 13.84 -6.34
N ASN A 92 -19.18 14.62 -5.54
CA ASN A 92 -18.69 15.87 -4.99
C ASN A 92 -17.62 15.69 -3.90
N TRP A 93 -17.42 14.48 -3.38
CA TRP A 93 -16.37 14.19 -2.39
C TRP A 93 -15.02 13.92 -3.02
N LEU A 94 -14.98 13.67 -4.34
CA LEU A 94 -13.78 13.24 -5.05
C LEU A 94 -12.92 14.42 -5.50
N ILE A 95 -11.63 14.34 -5.21
CA ILE A 95 -10.57 15.20 -5.76
C ILE A 95 -9.58 14.28 -6.47
N TYR A 96 -9.29 14.55 -7.74
CA TYR A 96 -8.21 13.92 -8.49
C TYR A 96 -6.85 14.37 -7.96
N THR A 97 -5.87 13.45 -7.96
CA THR A 97 -4.47 13.76 -7.64
C THR A 97 -3.50 12.81 -8.34
N SER A 98 -2.23 13.20 -8.41
CA SER A 98 -1.17 12.44 -9.11
C SER A 98 -0.65 11.22 -8.34
N GLY A 99 -1.12 10.97 -7.11
CA GLY A 99 -0.71 9.81 -6.31
C GLY A 99 -1.09 9.97 -4.85
N VAL A 100 -1.07 8.87 -4.10
CA VAL A 100 -1.46 8.87 -2.67
C VAL A 100 -0.44 9.63 -1.81
N VAL A 101 0.87 9.51 -2.08
CA VAL A 101 1.88 10.27 -1.32
C VAL A 101 1.75 11.79 -1.52
N PRO A 102 1.60 12.31 -2.76
CA PRO A 102 1.23 13.71 -2.97
C PRO A 102 -0.08 14.12 -2.30
N ALA A 103 -1.10 13.24 -2.32
CA ALA A 103 -2.37 13.48 -1.63
C ALA A 103 -2.17 13.69 -0.13
N ILE A 104 -1.51 12.74 0.54
CA ILE A 104 -1.21 12.81 1.98
C ILE A 104 -0.46 14.10 2.32
N SER A 105 0.55 14.45 1.53
CA SER A 105 1.32 15.68 1.74
C SER A 105 0.44 16.94 1.62
N ALA A 106 -0.44 16.99 0.61
CA ALA A 106 -1.38 18.11 0.43
C ALA A 106 -2.41 18.19 1.57
N ILE A 107 -2.92 17.06 2.06
CA ILE A 107 -3.86 17.00 3.18
C ILE A 107 -3.18 17.51 4.47
N ILE A 108 -1.96 17.05 4.77
CA ILE A 108 -1.20 17.55 5.93
C ILE A 108 -1.01 19.05 5.81
N LYS A 109 -0.55 19.56 4.66
CA LYS A 109 -0.38 21.00 4.41
C LYS A 109 -1.67 21.79 4.62
N ALA A 110 -2.81 21.23 4.21
CA ALA A 110 -4.12 21.88 4.30
C ALA A 110 -4.65 21.98 5.73
N LEU A 111 -4.32 21.02 6.59
CA LEU A 111 -4.98 20.81 7.89
C LEU A 111 -4.06 21.06 9.09
N THR A 112 -2.78 21.38 8.86
CA THR A 112 -1.80 21.61 9.93
C THR A 112 -1.01 22.88 9.68
N VAL A 113 -0.32 23.33 10.73
CA VAL A 113 0.73 24.35 10.66
C VAL A 113 2.05 23.77 11.17
N PRO A 114 3.21 24.36 10.81
CA PRO A 114 4.50 23.92 11.34
C PRO A 114 4.50 23.87 12.87
N GLY A 115 4.96 22.73 13.44
CA GLY A 115 4.94 22.46 14.88
C GLY A 115 3.71 21.71 15.38
N ASP A 116 2.68 21.52 14.55
CA ASP A 116 1.61 20.54 14.82
C ASP A 116 2.15 19.11 14.74
N LYS A 117 1.41 18.16 15.31
CA LYS A 117 1.79 16.76 15.40
C LYS A 117 0.86 15.87 14.57
N VAL A 118 1.45 14.86 13.96
CA VAL A 118 0.73 13.83 13.19
C VAL A 118 1.09 12.46 13.74
N LEU A 119 0.09 11.68 14.14
CA LEU A 119 0.26 10.34 14.70
C LEU A 119 0.35 9.29 13.60
N VAL A 120 1.25 8.33 13.79
CA VAL A 120 1.42 7.14 12.95
C VAL A 120 1.58 5.88 13.82
N GLN A 121 1.09 4.74 13.33
CA GLN A 121 1.21 3.44 14.00
C GLN A 121 2.37 2.64 13.38
N THR A 122 3.54 2.65 14.05
CA THR A 122 4.75 1.97 13.56
C THR A 122 4.77 0.47 13.87
N PRO A 123 5.45 -0.37 13.04
CA PRO A 123 6.10 -0.01 11.78
C PRO A 123 5.07 0.33 10.69
N VAL A 124 5.34 1.36 9.88
CA VAL A 124 4.39 1.85 8.86
C VAL A 124 5.13 2.38 7.63
N TYR A 125 4.42 2.56 6.55
CA TYR A 125 4.94 3.05 5.27
C TYR A 125 5.81 4.33 5.43
N ASN A 126 7.05 4.23 5.00
CA ASN A 126 8.09 5.22 5.26
C ASN A 126 7.83 6.62 4.66
N CYS A 127 7.06 6.72 3.57
CA CYS A 127 6.70 8.02 3.01
C CYS A 127 5.77 8.84 3.93
N PHE A 128 5.11 8.22 4.92
CA PHE A 128 4.38 8.96 5.95
C PHE A 128 5.32 9.87 6.73
N PHE A 129 6.49 9.37 7.11
CA PHE A 129 7.48 10.16 7.84
C PHE A 129 7.99 11.36 7.05
N SER A 130 8.28 11.18 5.75
CA SER A 130 8.72 12.30 4.90
C SER A 130 7.60 13.30 4.65
N SER A 131 6.36 12.84 4.40
CA SER A 131 5.20 13.72 4.20
C SER A 131 4.94 14.61 5.43
N ILE A 132 5.07 14.05 6.65
CA ILE A 132 4.91 14.81 7.89
C ILE A 132 6.04 15.83 8.04
N ARG A 133 7.30 15.41 7.95
CA ARG A 133 8.47 16.29 8.13
C ARG A 133 8.54 17.40 7.08
N ASN A 134 8.23 17.09 5.83
CA ASN A 134 8.26 18.07 4.73
C ASN A 134 7.23 19.21 4.92
N ASN A 135 6.18 18.97 5.71
CA ASN A 135 5.20 20.00 6.08
C ASN A 135 5.51 20.67 7.42
N GLY A 136 6.71 20.46 8.00
CA GLY A 136 7.13 21.08 9.25
C GLY A 136 6.43 20.54 10.50
N CYS A 137 5.76 19.40 10.39
CA CYS A 137 5.06 18.73 11.48
C CYS A 137 5.96 17.75 12.23
N GLU A 138 5.64 17.48 13.50
CA GLU A 138 6.28 16.48 14.32
C GLU A 138 5.55 15.13 14.21
N ILE A 139 6.32 14.04 14.24
CA ILE A 139 5.76 12.69 14.21
C ILE A 139 5.49 12.22 15.64
N VAL A 140 4.28 11.73 15.89
CA VAL A 140 3.93 11.00 17.11
C VAL A 140 3.84 9.51 16.78
N TYR A 141 4.64 8.71 17.46
CA TYR A 141 4.68 7.27 17.24
C TYR A 141 3.75 6.56 18.24
N SER A 142 2.87 5.72 17.74
CA SER A 142 2.07 4.76 18.52
C SER A 142 2.41 3.34 18.01
N PRO A 143 3.40 2.67 18.63
CA PRO A 143 3.88 1.39 18.15
C PRO A 143 2.80 0.30 18.21
N LEU A 144 2.69 -0.49 17.13
CA LEU A 144 1.89 -1.70 17.13
C LEU A 144 2.59 -2.79 17.97
N VAL A 145 1.80 -3.64 18.61
CA VAL A 145 2.30 -4.74 19.44
C VAL A 145 2.43 -6.01 18.60
N TYR A 146 3.65 -6.54 18.50
CA TYR A 146 3.91 -7.80 17.81
C TYR A 146 3.85 -8.98 18.79
N ALA A 147 2.93 -9.89 18.54
CA ALA A 147 2.81 -11.15 19.29
C ALA A 147 2.21 -12.25 18.40
N ASN A 148 2.64 -13.49 18.58
CA ASN A 148 2.08 -14.67 17.86
C ASN A 148 2.05 -14.48 16.32
N ASN A 149 3.10 -13.90 15.75
CA ASN A 149 3.22 -13.60 14.33
C ASN A 149 2.11 -12.68 13.79
N THR A 150 1.56 -11.81 14.62
CA THR A 150 0.60 -10.79 14.19
C THR A 150 0.83 -9.48 14.95
N TYR A 151 0.23 -8.42 14.46
CA TYR A 151 0.30 -7.09 15.06
C TYR A 151 -1.08 -6.67 15.55
N THR A 152 -1.13 -6.03 16.70
CA THR A 152 -2.35 -5.46 17.29
C THR A 152 -2.11 -4.00 17.68
N ILE A 153 -3.19 -3.26 17.83
CA ILE A 153 -3.16 -1.86 18.26
C ILE A 153 -3.15 -1.82 19.79
N ASP A 154 -2.25 -1.01 20.36
CA ASP A 154 -2.36 -0.60 21.77
C ASP A 154 -3.26 0.63 21.85
N PHE A 155 -4.54 0.40 22.13
CA PHE A 155 -5.53 1.47 22.21
C PHE A 155 -5.30 2.41 23.39
N ASN A 156 -4.68 1.96 24.48
CA ASN A 156 -4.33 2.82 25.60
C ASN A 156 -3.20 3.79 25.24
N ASP A 157 -2.17 3.30 24.53
CA ASP A 157 -1.13 4.18 24.00
C ASP A 157 -1.69 5.15 22.97
N LEU A 158 -2.54 4.68 22.04
CA LEU A 158 -3.19 5.52 21.05
C LEU A 158 -4.00 6.65 21.72
N GLU A 159 -4.88 6.34 22.66
CA GLU A 159 -5.70 7.35 23.37
C GLU A 159 -4.83 8.34 24.13
N SER A 160 -3.80 7.88 24.81
CA SER A 160 -2.84 8.74 25.50
C SER A 160 -2.13 9.70 24.53
N LYS A 161 -1.71 9.24 23.35
CA LYS A 161 -0.99 10.05 22.35
C LYS A 161 -1.87 11.10 21.69
N VAL A 162 -3.10 10.75 21.31
CA VAL A 162 -4.03 11.68 20.65
C VAL A 162 -4.62 12.72 21.64
N SER A 163 -4.50 12.51 22.94
CA SER A 163 -4.91 13.50 23.94
C SER A 163 -4.02 14.75 23.98
N ASP A 164 -2.84 14.73 23.36
CA ASP A 164 -2.02 15.93 23.19
C ASP A 164 -2.72 16.88 22.20
N PRO A 165 -3.09 18.12 22.60
CA PRO A 165 -3.83 19.05 21.75
C PRO A 165 -3.05 19.51 20.50
N LYS A 166 -1.75 19.23 20.41
CA LYS A 166 -0.95 19.46 19.21
C LYS A 166 -1.13 18.37 18.16
N VAL A 167 -1.63 17.19 18.52
CA VAL A 167 -1.93 16.12 17.56
C VAL A 167 -3.20 16.53 16.80
N LYS A 168 -3.05 16.82 15.51
CA LYS A 168 -4.14 17.28 14.64
C LYS A 168 -4.63 16.18 13.70
N LEU A 169 -3.72 15.30 13.31
CA LEU A 169 -3.97 14.26 12.32
C LEU A 169 -3.46 12.91 12.80
N MET A 170 -4.14 11.86 12.37
CA MET A 170 -3.64 10.49 12.41
C MET A 170 -3.56 9.95 10.98
N LEU A 171 -2.41 9.39 10.59
CA LEU A 171 -2.27 8.63 9.33
C LEU A 171 -2.56 7.15 9.60
N LEU A 172 -3.68 6.69 9.12
CA LEU A 172 -4.10 5.29 9.17
C LEU A 172 -3.73 4.60 7.86
N CYS A 173 -3.04 3.46 7.93
CA CYS A 173 -2.74 2.60 6.79
C CYS A 173 -3.71 1.41 6.81
N ASN A 174 -4.60 1.30 5.82
CA ASN A 174 -5.70 0.30 5.80
C ASN A 174 -5.96 -0.28 4.41
N PRO A 175 -5.49 -1.48 4.05
CA PRO A 175 -4.63 -2.43 4.82
C PRO A 175 -3.23 -1.90 5.15
N HIS A 176 -2.63 -2.43 6.21
CA HIS A 176 -1.42 -1.89 6.82
C HIS A 176 -0.12 -2.47 6.23
N ASN A 177 0.68 -1.62 5.61
CA ASN A 177 2.03 -1.91 5.12
C ASN A 177 3.05 -1.37 6.15
N PRO A 178 4.02 -2.17 6.66
CA PRO A 178 4.53 -3.42 6.08
C PRO A 178 3.98 -4.72 6.70
N VAL A 179 3.18 -4.64 7.76
CA VAL A 179 2.86 -5.80 8.60
C VAL A 179 1.75 -6.71 8.04
N GLY A 180 1.07 -6.26 6.97
CA GLY A 180 0.09 -7.08 6.25
C GLY A 180 -1.27 -7.24 6.93
N ARG A 181 -1.60 -6.40 7.93
CA ARG A 181 -2.90 -6.43 8.62
C ARG A 181 -4.00 -5.81 7.77
N VAL A 182 -5.17 -6.41 7.83
CA VAL A 182 -6.46 -5.83 7.42
C VAL A 182 -7.25 -5.57 8.70
N TRP A 183 -7.40 -4.28 9.05
CA TRP A 183 -8.04 -3.91 10.31
C TRP A 183 -9.49 -4.34 10.32
N LYS A 184 -9.92 -4.97 11.42
CA LYS A 184 -11.33 -5.33 11.60
C LYS A 184 -12.17 -4.08 11.79
N ARG A 185 -13.46 -4.19 11.48
CA ARG A 185 -14.41 -3.09 11.65
C ARG A 185 -14.39 -2.54 13.08
N GLU A 186 -14.34 -3.41 14.09
CA GLU A 186 -14.33 -3.03 15.51
C GLU A 186 -13.04 -2.28 15.90
N GLU A 187 -11.88 -2.66 15.29
CA GLU A 187 -10.61 -1.95 15.49
C GLU A 187 -10.67 -0.54 14.87
N LEU A 188 -11.28 -0.41 13.68
CA LEU A 188 -11.46 0.89 13.00
C LEU A 188 -12.48 1.77 13.76
N GLU A 189 -13.56 1.20 14.28
CA GLU A 189 -14.55 1.91 15.11
C GLU A 189 -13.88 2.50 16.34
N GLN A 190 -13.07 1.73 17.06
CA GLN A 190 -12.36 2.20 18.24
C GLN A 190 -11.34 3.30 17.93
N ILE A 191 -10.59 3.18 16.80
CA ILE A 191 -9.70 4.26 16.33
C ILE A 191 -10.50 5.54 16.08
N GLY A 192 -11.60 5.43 15.35
CA GLY A 192 -12.44 6.57 14.98
C GLY A 192 -13.02 7.29 16.18
N GLU A 193 -13.58 6.55 17.13
CA GLU A 193 -14.15 7.10 18.38
C GLU A 193 -13.09 7.85 19.20
N ILE A 194 -11.90 7.26 19.37
CA ILE A 194 -10.77 7.88 20.07
C ILE A 194 -10.35 9.19 19.37
N CYS A 195 -10.24 9.19 18.05
CA CYS A 195 -9.82 10.36 17.29
C CYS A 195 -10.88 11.48 17.31
N ILE A 196 -12.16 11.15 17.13
CA ILE A 196 -13.27 12.12 17.20
C ILE A 196 -13.34 12.78 18.57
N LYS A 197 -13.27 11.99 19.65
CA LYS A 197 -13.27 12.47 21.04
C LYS A 197 -12.17 13.52 21.31
N ASN A 198 -11.03 13.39 20.61
CA ASN A 198 -9.87 14.26 20.79
C ASN A 198 -9.70 15.31 19.67
N ASN A 199 -10.68 15.47 18.76
CA ASN A 199 -10.64 16.38 17.61
C ASN A 199 -9.43 16.13 16.68
N VAL A 200 -9.09 14.86 16.47
CA VAL A 200 -8.04 14.43 15.54
C VAL A 200 -8.70 13.93 14.26
N THR A 201 -8.33 14.52 13.11
CA THR A 201 -8.83 14.08 11.80
C THR A 201 -8.00 12.90 11.29
N ILE A 202 -8.65 11.90 10.69
CA ILE A 202 -7.99 10.71 10.17
C ILE A 202 -7.73 10.87 8.67
N ILE A 203 -6.49 10.66 8.26
CA ILE A 203 -6.13 10.42 6.85
C ILE A 203 -5.99 8.92 6.69
N SER A 204 -6.94 8.29 5.98
CA SER A 204 -6.92 6.86 5.73
C SER A 204 -6.26 6.57 4.37
N ASP A 205 -5.05 6.01 4.39
CA ASP A 205 -4.39 5.49 3.20
C ASP A 205 -4.91 4.08 2.90
N GLU A 206 -5.78 3.99 1.92
CA GLU A 206 -6.45 2.76 1.51
C GLU A 206 -5.96 2.26 0.13
N ILE A 207 -4.74 2.59 -0.25
CA ILE A 207 -4.14 2.21 -1.55
C ILE A 207 -4.05 0.69 -1.75
N HIS A 208 -4.05 -0.09 -0.67
CA HIS A 208 -4.00 -1.56 -0.68
C HIS A 208 -5.39 -2.22 -0.52
N CYS A 209 -6.48 -1.48 -0.51
CA CYS A 209 -7.84 -1.96 -0.20
C CYS A 209 -8.31 -3.16 -1.04
N GLU A 210 -7.85 -3.27 -2.28
CA GLU A 210 -8.21 -4.37 -3.17
C GLU A 210 -7.44 -5.67 -2.92
N LEU A 211 -6.31 -5.58 -2.23
CA LEU A 211 -5.36 -6.68 -2.05
C LEU A 211 -5.59 -7.35 -0.69
N VAL A 212 -6.73 -8.01 -0.56
CA VAL A 212 -7.18 -8.68 0.67
C VAL A 212 -7.42 -10.16 0.40
N TYR A 213 -6.92 -11.02 1.27
CA TYR A 213 -6.93 -12.46 1.08
C TYR A 213 -8.21 -13.12 1.63
N PRO A 214 -8.56 -14.34 1.15
CA PRO A 214 -9.74 -15.06 1.61
C PRO A 214 -9.79 -15.21 3.13
N GLY A 215 -10.95 -14.92 3.72
CA GLY A 215 -11.16 -14.95 5.17
C GLY A 215 -10.98 -13.59 5.87
N TYR A 216 -10.50 -12.57 5.16
CA TYR A 216 -10.37 -11.19 5.65
C TYR A 216 -11.26 -10.26 4.85
N PHE A 217 -11.69 -9.14 5.46
CA PHE A 217 -12.62 -8.20 4.85
C PHE A 217 -12.12 -6.78 5.06
N TYR A 218 -11.85 -6.09 3.96
CA TYR A 218 -11.58 -4.66 4.02
C TYR A 218 -12.86 -3.88 4.28
N THR A 219 -12.77 -2.93 5.19
CA THR A 219 -13.83 -1.96 5.48
C THR A 219 -13.31 -0.56 5.15
N PRO A 220 -13.92 0.16 4.20
CA PRO A 220 -13.57 1.57 3.97
C PRO A 220 -13.82 2.36 5.25
N PHE A 221 -12.82 3.06 5.79
CA PHE A 221 -12.95 3.75 7.08
C PHE A 221 -14.12 4.73 7.09
N ALA A 222 -14.23 5.54 6.06
CA ALA A 222 -15.28 6.56 5.93
C ALA A 222 -16.69 5.98 5.73
N SER A 223 -16.83 4.67 5.47
CA SER A 223 -18.14 4.03 5.28
C SER A 223 -18.78 3.53 6.58
N ILE A 224 -18.06 3.61 7.70
CA ILE A 224 -18.48 3.02 8.97
C ILE A 224 -19.65 3.79 9.59
N SER A 225 -19.57 5.14 9.57
CA SER A 225 -20.62 6.03 10.05
C SER A 225 -20.51 7.42 9.41
N ASP A 226 -21.55 8.24 9.54
CA ASP A 226 -21.52 9.63 9.08
C ASP A 226 -20.48 10.46 9.84
N ASP A 227 -20.30 10.24 11.14
CA ASP A 227 -19.28 10.93 11.93
C ASP A 227 -17.87 10.61 11.45
N PHE A 228 -17.60 9.35 11.08
CA PHE A 228 -16.31 8.92 10.52
C PHE A 228 -16.10 9.51 9.13
N LEU A 229 -17.15 9.55 8.32
CA LEU A 229 -17.12 10.17 7.00
C LEU A 229 -16.74 11.66 7.07
N GLN A 230 -17.32 12.40 8.03
CA GLN A 230 -17.05 13.83 8.20
C GLN A 230 -15.70 14.12 8.85
N ASN A 231 -15.16 13.20 9.68
CA ASN A 231 -13.87 13.37 10.38
C ASN A 231 -12.71 12.67 9.68
N SER A 232 -12.86 12.28 8.42
CA SER A 232 -11.78 11.58 7.71
C SER A 232 -11.60 12.05 6.27
N VAL A 233 -10.40 11.80 5.77
CA VAL A 233 -10.03 11.98 4.37
C VAL A 233 -9.40 10.68 3.89
N THR A 234 -10.04 10.02 2.91
CA THR A 234 -9.57 8.72 2.39
C THR A 234 -8.79 8.89 1.10
N CYS A 235 -7.63 8.25 1.00
CA CYS A 235 -6.79 8.21 -0.19
C CYS A 235 -6.88 6.83 -0.86
N ILE A 236 -7.33 6.79 -2.12
CA ILE A 236 -7.52 5.57 -2.90
C ILE A 236 -6.82 5.65 -4.25
N SER A 237 -6.35 4.52 -4.77
CA SER A 237 -5.73 4.46 -6.09
C SER A 237 -5.74 3.03 -6.66
N PRO A 238 -5.93 2.84 -7.98
CA PRO A 238 -5.75 1.54 -8.63
C PRO A 238 -4.28 1.12 -8.75
N SER A 239 -3.33 1.98 -8.39
CA SER A 239 -1.91 1.82 -8.73
C SER A 239 -1.27 0.56 -8.14
N LYS A 240 -1.66 0.16 -6.92
CA LYS A 240 -1.16 -1.08 -6.29
C LYS A 240 -1.91 -2.32 -6.77
N ALA A 241 -3.23 -2.23 -6.90
CA ALA A 241 -4.06 -3.34 -7.33
C ALA A 241 -3.80 -3.77 -8.79
N PHE A 242 -3.51 -2.80 -9.66
CA PHE A 242 -3.35 -3.04 -11.10
C PHE A 242 -1.92 -2.82 -11.63
N ASN A 243 -0.94 -2.67 -10.73
CA ASN A 243 0.47 -2.48 -11.11
C ASN A 243 0.71 -1.28 -12.07
N ILE A 244 0.07 -0.16 -11.80
CA ILE A 244 0.13 1.06 -12.64
C ILE A 244 0.67 2.28 -11.89
N ALA A 245 1.51 2.07 -10.87
CA ALA A 245 2.07 3.16 -10.05
C ALA A 245 2.83 4.22 -10.88
N GLY A 246 3.49 3.81 -11.96
CA GLY A 246 4.20 4.71 -12.88
C GLY A 246 3.28 5.66 -13.66
N LEU A 247 1.96 5.42 -13.68
CA LEU A 247 0.99 6.28 -14.35
C LEU A 247 0.49 7.44 -13.47
N GLN A 248 0.89 7.47 -12.20
CA GLN A 248 0.70 8.60 -11.28
C GLN A 248 -0.76 9.09 -11.21
N ILE A 249 -1.60 8.31 -10.54
CA ILE A 249 -3.02 8.59 -10.36
C ILE A 249 -3.50 8.17 -8.98
N ALA A 250 -4.32 9.00 -8.33
CA ALA A 250 -5.05 8.67 -7.11
C ALA A 250 -6.28 9.58 -6.97
N ASN A 251 -7.11 9.26 -6.00
CA ASN A 251 -8.22 10.11 -5.59
C ASN A 251 -8.20 10.33 -4.09
N ILE A 252 -8.58 11.52 -3.69
CA ILE A 252 -8.94 11.88 -2.33
C ILE A 252 -10.46 11.85 -2.23
N VAL A 253 -11.00 11.20 -1.20
CA VAL A 253 -12.43 11.21 -0.87
C VAL A 253 -12.59 11.99 0.42
N CYS A 254 -13.29 13.14 0.37
CA CYS A 254 -13.54 14.01 1.50
C CYS A 254 -14.96 14.56 1.43
N ALA A 255 -15.79 14.24 2.43
CA ALA A 255 -17.19 14.65 2.48
C ALA A 255 -17.38 16.04 3.12
N ASP A 256 -16.54 16.40 4.09
CA ASP A 256 -16.56 17.74 4.68
C ASP A 256 -16.11 18.77 3.65
N GLU A 257 -17.01 19.71 3.29
CA GLU A 257 -16.78 20.69 2.24
C GLU A 257 -15.67 21.71 2.61
N LEU A 258 -15.53 22.03 3.90
CA LEU A 258 -14.50 22.97 4.36
C LEU A 258 -13.11 22.32 4.29
N ILE A 259 -12.98 21.09 4.77
CA ILE A 259 -11.74 20.31 4.67
C ILE A 259 -11.39 20.12 3.20
N LYS A 260 -12.34 19.70 2.39
CA LYS A 260 -12.16 19.50 0.94
C LYS A 260 -11.66 20.76 0.24
N SER A 261 -12.25 21.91 0.52
CA SER A 261 -11.83 23.20 -0.05
C SER A 261 -10.39 23.56 0.33
N LYS A 262 -9.98 23.32 1.58
CA LYS A 262 -8.59 23.52 2.02
C LYS A 262 -7.62 22.59 1.29
N ILE A 263 -7.99 21.33 1.10
CA ILE A 263 -7.16 20.35 0.39
C ILE A 263 -7.01 20.74 -1.08
N ASP A 264 -8.10 21.09 -1.75
CA ASP A 264 -8.08 21.56 -3.14
C ASP A 264 -7.16 22.78 -3.30
N ARG A 265 -7.26 23.74 -2.38
CA ARG A 265 -6.35 24.88 -2.34
C ARG A 265 -4.89 24.47 -2.16
N ALA A 266 -4.60 23.54 -1.25
CA ALA A 266 -3.22 23.10 -1.00
C ALA A 266 -2.59 22.36 -2.20
N ILE A 267 -3.38 21.63 -2.99
CA ILE A 267 -2.94 21.02 -4.24
C ILE A 267 -2.57 22.12 -5.26
N ASN A 268 -3.43 23.12 -5.39
CA ASN A 268 -3.24 24.21 -6.34
C ASN A 268 -2.13 25.22 -5.93
N ASP A 269 -1.76 25.30 -4.65
CA ASP A 269 -0.64 26.14 -4.19
C ASP A 269 0.71 25.78 -4.82
N ASN A 270 0.86 24.55 -5.27
CA ASN A 270 2.07 24.07 -5.93
C ASN A 270 1.92 23.96 -7.46
N GLU A 271 0.78 24.43 -8.02
CA GLU A 271 0.45 24.32 -9.46
C GLU A 271 0.53 22.88 -9.99
N VAL A 272 0.19 21.86 -9.15
CA VAL A 272 0.29 20.44 -9.48
C VAL A 272 -1.12 19.85 -9.68
N CYS A 273 -1.99 20.61 -10.32
CA CYS A 273 -3.37 20.21 -10.58
C CYS A 273 -3.58 19.57 -11.97
N ASP A 274 -2.57 19.62 -12.84
CA ASP A 274 -2.68 19.09 -14.19
C ASP A 274 -2.80 17.56 -14.20
N VAL A 275 -3.58 17.07 -15.15
CA VAL A 275 -4.01 15.67 -15.25
C VAL A 275 -3.12 14.90 -16.23
N ASN A 276 -2.58 13.76 -15.77
CA ASN A 276 -1.93 12.81 -16.65
C ASN A 276 -2.98 12.00 -17.44
N PRO A 277 -3.06 12.14 -18.79
CA PRO A 277 -4.06 11.46 -19.59
C PRO A 277 -4.01 9.93 -19.48
N PHE A 278 -2.81 9.35 -19.28
CA PHE A 278 -2.64 7.91 -19.17
C PHE A 278 -3.18 7.36 -17.85
N GLY A 279 -3.00 8.08 -16.75
CA GLY A 279 -3.54 7.70 -15.46
C GLY A 279 -5.07 7.66 -15.45
N VAL A 280 -5.71 8.67 -16.06
CA VAL A 280 -7.18 8.75 -16.19
C VAL A 280 -7.74 7.55 -16.96
N ILE A 281 -7.19 7.28 -18.13
CA ILE A 281 -7.65 6.20 -19.02
C ILE A 281 -7.39 4.82 -18.39
N ALA A 282 -6.23 4.66 -17.76
CA ALA A 282 -5.86 3.41 -17.10
C ALA A 282 -6.81 3.09 -15.93
N THR A 283 -7.20 4.10 -15.13
CA THR A 283 -8.15 3.93 -14.03
C THR A 283 -9.52 3.50 -14.54
N GLN A 284 -10.03 4.18 -15.58
CA GLN A 284 -11.31 3.81 -16.20
C GLN A 284 -11.30 2.35 -16.69
N ALA A 285 -10.27 1.95 -17.42
CA ALA A 285 -10.15 0.59 -17.94
C ALA A 285 -9.98 -0.45 -16.82
N ALA A 286 -9.16 -0.14 -15.79
CA ALA A 286 -8.94 -1.02 -14.65
C ALA A 286 -10.25 -1.27 -13.88
N TYR A 287 -10.98 -0.23 -13.54
CA TYR A 287 -12.19 -0.34 -12.73
C TYR A 287 -13.41 -0.84 -13.50
N ASN A 288 -13.51 -0.57 -14.80
CA ASN A 288 -14.63 -1.04 -15.60
C ASN A 288 -14.45 -2.46 -16.14
N GLU A 289 -13.21 -2.89 -16.42
CA GLU A 289 -12.94 -4.11 -17.17
C GLU A 289 -11.87 -5.02 -16.55
N GLY A 290 -11.19 -4.56 -15.47
CA GLY A 290 -10.05 -5.29 -14.88
C GLY A 290 -10.37 -6.25 -13.74
N GLU A 291 -11.63 -6.37 -13.34
CA GLU A 291 -12.03 -7.10 -12.11
C GLU A 291 -11.63 -8.58 -12.12
N GLU A 292 -11.81 -9.27 -13.26
CA GLU A 292 -11.45 -10.67 -13.41
C GLU A 292 -9.92 -10.88 -13.25
N TRP A 293 -9.12 -9.99 -13.85
CA TRP A 293 -7.66 -10.02 -13.70
C TRP A 293 -7.25 -9.85 -12.25
N LEU A 294 -7.85 -8.88 -11.55
CA LEU A 294 -7.56 -8.63 -10.13
C LEU A 294 -7.94 -9.82 -9.25
N THR A 295 -9.09 -10.45 -9.51
CA THR A 295 -9.52 -11.64 -8.76
C THR A 295 -8.50 -12.77 -8.90
N GLN A 296 -8.03 -13.06 -10.10
CA GLN A 296 -7.01 -14.08 -10.35
C GLN A 296 -5.63 -13.69 -9.79
N LEU A 297 -5.28 -12.39 -9.82
CA LEU A 297 -4.07 -11.90 -9.17
C LEU A 297 -4.09 -12.16 -7.66
N ILE A 298 -5.19 -11.86 -6.98
CA ILE A 298 -5.33 -12.08 -5.53
C ILE A 298 -5.15 -13.57 -5.20
N GLU A 299 -5.76 -14.46 -5.98
CA GLU A 299 -5.59 -15.91 -5.83
C GLU A 299 -4.13 -16.32 -6.02
N TYR A 300 -3.47 -15.82 -7.05
CA TYR A 300 -2.06 -16.11 -7.32
C TYR A 300 -1.14 -15.61 -6.19
N LEU A 301 -1.35 -14.39 -5.72
CA LEU A 301 -0.60 -13.83 -4.60
C LEU A 301 -0.83 -14.61 -3.29
N HIS A 302 -2.06 -15.03 -3.05
CA HIS A 302 -2.38 -15.89 -1.90
C HIS A 302 -1.66 -17.23 -1.98
N ASN A 303 -1.58 -17.85 -3.16
CA ASN A 303 -0.83 -19.07 -3.38
C ASN A 303 0.68 -18.88 -3.14
N ASN A 304 1.26 -17.76 -3.60
CA ASN A 304 2.64 -17.39 -3.29
C ASN A 304 2.87 -17.22 -1.78
N TYR A 305 1.95 -16.57 -1.08
CA TYR A 305 2.02 -16.45 0.38
C TYR A 305 1.93 -17.81 1.09
N CYS A 306 0.98 -18.65 0.71
CA CYS A 306 0.84 -20.00 1.28
C CYS A 306 2.10 -20.85 1.07
N TYR A 307 2.69 -20.78 -0.12
CA TYR A 307 3.95 -21.44 -0.43
C TYR A 307 5.09 -20.93 0.46
N MET A 308 5.28 -19.59 0.52
CA MET A 308 6.32 -18.99 1.37
C MET A 308 6.13 -19.36 2.84
N LYS A 309 4.89 -19.34 3.33
CA LYS A 309 4.57 -19.73 4.71
C LYS A 309 4.96 -21.15 5.03
N ALA A 310 4.56 -22.11 4.18
CA ALA A 310 4.92 -23.53 4.34
C ALA A 310 6.43 -23.73 4.26
N PHE A 311 7.09 -23.10 3.28
CA PHE A 311 8.54 -23.16 3.13
C PHE A 311 9.28 -22.63 4.36
N CYS A 312 8.86 -21.50 4.92
CA CYS A 312 9.48 -20.92 6.12
C CYS A 312 9.27 -21.82 7.34
N GLN A 313 8.10 -22.41 7.51
CA GLN A 313 7.83 -23.33 8.61
C GLN A 313 8.73 -24.56 8.57
N GLU A 314 8.98 -25.11 7.39
CA GLU A 314 9.79 -26.31 7.20
C GLU A 314 11.30 -26.01 7.22
N ASN A 315 11.75 -24.99 6.48
CA ASN A 315 13.18 -24.77 6.21
C ASN A 315 13.78 -23.63 7.03
N LEU A 316 12.96 -22.71 7.54
CA LEU A 316 13.38 -21.48 8.21
C LEU A 316 12.60 -21.24 9.53
N PRO A 317 12.43 -22.24 10.43
CA PRO A 317 11.54 -22.11 11.59
C PRO A 317 11.96 -21.03 12.58
N MET A 318 13.23 -20.58 12.55
CA MET A 318 13.73 -19.47 13.37
C MET A 318 13.39 -18.07 12.80
N TYR A 319 12.86 -18.00 11.59
CA TYR A 319 12.54 -16.75 10.88
C TYR A 319 11.08 -16.72 10.47
N PRO A 320 10.15 -16.62 11.43
CA PRO A 320 8.73 -16.65 11.12
C PRO A 320 8.31 -15.40 10.33
N ILE A 321 7.28 -15.58 9.52
CA ILE A 321 6.64 -14.46 8.84
C ILE A 321 5.37 -14.05 9.58
N ALA A 322 5.08 -12.74 9.59
CA ALA A 322 3.81 -12.24 10.10
C ALA A 322 2.65 -12.75 9.23
N THR A 323 1.50 -12.96 9.87
CA THR A 323 0.29 -13.35 9.16
C THR A 323 -0.08 -12.26 8.15
N LEU A 324 -0.11 -12.64 6.88
CA LEU A 324 -0.46 -11.74 5.79
C LEU A 324 -1.97 -11.83 5.51
N GLU A 325 -2.69 -10.81 5.88
CA GLU A 325 -4.14 -10.68 5.69
C GLU A 325 -4.48 -9.93 4.40
N GLY A 326 -3.57 -9.04 4.00
CA GLY A 326 -3.68 -8.25 2.77
C GLY A 326 -2.31 -7.73 2.31
N THR A 327 -2.29 -7.01 1.19
CA THR A 327 -1.10 -6.56 0.46
C THR A 327 -0.37 -7.72 -0.24
N TYR A 328 0.80 -7.47 -0.82
CA TYR A 328 1.73 -8.48 -1.34
C TYR A 328 3.12 -8.35 -0.69
N LEU A 329 3.13 -7.79 0.52
CA LEU A 329 4.34 -7.43 1.24
C LEU A 329 4.41 -8.28 2.52
N VAL A 330 5.31 -9.26 2.53
CA VAL A 330 5.48 -10.17 3.66
C VAL A 330 6.51 -9.60 4.62
N TRP A 331 6.20 -9.63 5.90
CA TRP A 331 7.04 -9.14 6.99
C TRP A 331 7.66 -10.32 7.74
N MET A 332 8.98 -10.46 7.64
CA MET A 332 9.72 -11.61 8.19
C MET A 332 10.51 -11.19 9.42
N ASP A 333 10.36 -11.91 10.51
CA ASP A 333 11.14 -11.75 11.74
C ASP A 333 12.52 -12.40 11.59
N CYS A 334 13.54 -11.57 11.46
CA CYS A 334 14.94 -11.98 11.30
C CYS A 334 15.79 -11.72 12.56
N ARG A 335 15.17 -11.38 13.70
CA ARG A 335 15.88 -11.05 14.95
C ARG A 335 16.83 -12.15 15.43
N ALA A 336 16.50 -13.41 15.14
CA ALA A 336 17.35 -14.56 15.46
C ALA A 336 18.70 -14.57 14.71
N ILE A 337 18.88 -13.74 13.66
CA ILE A 337 20.18 -13.59 12.97
C ILE A 337 21.18 -12.80 13.83
N GLY A 338 20.71 -11.89 14.70
CA GLY A 338 21.55 -11.07 15.55
C GLY A 338 22.32 -9.95 14.82
N LEU A 339 21.89 -9.58 13.62
CA LEU A 339 22.39 -8.44 12.85
C LEU A 339 21.36 -7.30 12.87
N SER A 340 21.81 -6.04 12.76
CA SER A 340 20.86 -4.95 12.47
C SER A 340 20.25 -5.12 11.09
N SER A 341 19.03 -4.60 10.90
CA SER A 341 18.29 -4.73 9.65
C SER A 341 19.07 -4.21 8.45
N GLU A 342 19.77 -3.08 8.57
CA GLU A 342 20.60 -2.51 7.50
C GLU A 342 21.81 -3.38 7.17
N LYS A 343 22.48 -3.94 8.21
CA LYS A 343 23.61 -4.86 8.00
C LYS A 343 23.14 -6.15 7.33
N LEU A 344 21.94 -6.62 7.71
CA LEU A 344 21.35 -7.81 7.10
C LEU A 344 21.01 -7.54 5.62
N GLU A 345 20.35 -6.41 5.30
CA GLU A 345 20.06 -6.00 3.92
C GLU A 345 21.33 -5.97 3.08
N GLN A 346 22.38 -5.28 3.55
CA GLN A 346 23.65 -5.19 2.81
C GLN A 346 24.29 -6.56 2.59
N LYS A 347 24.30 -7.43 3.61
CA LYS A 347 24.85 -8.78 3.48
C LYS A 347 24.04 -9.65 2.53
N LEU A 348 22.70 -9.52 2.52
CA LEU A 348 21.84 -10.23 1.57
C LEU A 348 22.14 -9.79 0.15
N ILE A 349 22.31 -8.51 -0.12
CA ILE A 349 22.72 -7.99 -1.44
C ILE A 349 24.08 -8.55 -1.84
N ASP A 350 25.07 -8.46 -0.97
CA ASP A 350 26.47 -8.78 -1.30
C ASP A 350 26.70 -10.29 -1.43
N LYS A 351 26.13 -11.08 -0.53
CA LYS A 351 26.44 -12.51 -0.38
C LYS A 351 25.36 -13.43 -0.95
N ALA A 352 24.09 -13.08 -0.74
CA ALA A 352 22.96 -13.88 -1.22
C ALA A 352 22.47 -13.42 -2.61
N LYS A 353 22.90 -12.24 -3.09
CA LYS A 353 22.35 -11.65 -4.30
C LYS A 353 20.83 -11.49 -4.24
N LEU A 354 20.33 -11.10 -3.07
CA LEU A 354 18.92 -10.90 -2.76
C LEU A 354 18.74 -9.52 -2.12
N TRP A 355 17.84 -8.70 -2.64
CA TRP A 355 17.55 -7.39 -2.07
C TRP A 355 16.14 -7.35 -1.48
N LEU A 356 16.08 -7.24 -0.16
CA LEU A 356 14.89 -7.03 0.64
C LEU A 356 14.99 -5.64 1.29
N ASN A 357 13.88 -5.09 1.79
CA ASN A 357 13.95 -3.87 2.57
C ASN A 357 14.26 -4.16 4.05
N ALA A 358 15.21 -3.41 4.59
CA ALA A 358 15.43 -3.35 6.02
C ALA A 358 14.20 -2.83 6.76
N GLY A 359 13.85 -3.46 7.88
CA GLY A 359 12.64 -3.10 8.63
C GLY A 359 12.68 -1.70 9.24
N THR A 360 13.86 -1.20 9.55
CA THR A 360 14.07 0.13 10.16
C THR A 360 13.61 1.30 9.29
N ILE A 361 13.48 1.13 7.97
CA ILE A 361 12.92 2.19 7.11
C ILE A 361 11.44 2.45 7.42
N TYR A 362 10.74 1.51 8.07
CA TYR A 362 9.33 1.60 8.47
C TYR A 362 9.13 2.09 9.91
N GLY A 363 10.20 2.50 10.56
CA GLY A 363 10.28 2.92 11.96
C GLY A 363 11.25 2.07 12.77
N THR A 364 11.69 2.57 13.93
CA THR A 364 12.63 1.86 14.81
C THR A 364 12.10 0.51 15.29
N ASP A 365 10.78 0.37 15.39
CA ASP A 365 10.08 -0.86 15.76
C ASP A 365 10.18 -1.97 14.70
N GLY A 366 10.68 -1.64 13.51
CA GLY A 366 11.00 -2.58 12.44
C GLY A 366 12.40 -3.20 12.56
N GLU A 367 13.18 -2.87 13.59
CA GLU A 367 14.52 -3.44 13.77
C GLU A 367 14.48 -4.96 13.90
N GLY A 368 15.37 -5.63 13.17
CA GLY A 368 15.45 -7.08 13.08
C GLY A 368 14.41 -7.73 12.14
N PHE A 369 13.59 -6.95 11.46
CA PHE A 369 12.65 -7.45 10.45
C PHE A 369 13.11 -7.12 9.03
N MET A 370 12.64 -7.93 8.06
CA MET A 370 12.84 -7.70 6.63
C MET A 370 11.50 -7.78 5.90
N ARG A 371 11.27 -6.85 4.95
CA ARG A 371 10.06 -6.88 4.10
C ARG A 371 10.36 -7.50 2.74
N TRP A 372 9.56 -8.49 2.36
CA TRP A 372 9.57 -9.15 1.07
C TRP A 372 8.43 -8.68 0.20
N ASN A 373 8.67 -8.48 -1.09
CA ASN A 373 7.62 -8.37 -2.10
C ASN A 373 7.44 -9.73 -2.79
N ILE A 374 6.24 -10.32 -2.66
CA ILE A 374 5.90 -11.62 -3.26
C ILE A 374 5.08 -11.51 -4.56
N ALA A 375 4.89 -10.27 -5.08
CA ALA A 375 4.20 -10.04 -6.34
C ALA A 375 5.15 -10.27 -7.54
N CYS A 376 5.56 -11.50 -7.69
CA CYS A 376 6.45 -12.00 -8.73
C CYS A 376 6.04 -13.42 -9.14
N PRO A 377 6.50 -13.93 -10.30
CA PRO A 377 6.30 -15.33 -10.68
C PRO A 377 6.75 -16.30 -9.59
N HIS A 378 6.05 -17.41 -9.45
CA HIS A 378 6.31 -18.39 -8.39
C HIS A 378 7.77 -18.89 -8.40
N SER A 379 8.33 -19.12 -9.58
CA SER A 379 9.74 -19.49 -9.73
C SER A 379 10.72 -18.45 -9.20
N THR A 380 10.39 -17.15 -9.34
CA THR A 380 11.17 -16.04 -8.80
C THR A 380 11.14 -16.02 -7.26
N LEU A 381 9.95 -16.24 -6.67
CA LEU A 381 9.80 -16.36 -5.22
C LEU A 381 10.62 -17.53 -4.66
N LYS A 382 10.56 -18.67 -5.33
CA LYS A 382 11.34 -19.86 -4.96
C LYS A 382 12.85 -19.58 -4.94
N VAL A 383 13.39 -18.96 -5.99
CA VAL A 383 14.81 -18.56 -6.03
C VAL A 383 15.16 -17.59 -4.90
N GLY A 384 14.28 -16.62 -4.59
CA GLY A 384 14.50 -15.72 -3.46
C GLY A 384 14.61 -16.46 -2.13
N LEU A 385 13.71 -17.38 -1.86
CA LEU A 385 13.70 -18.19 -0.64
C LEU A 385 14.92 -19.12 -0.53
N GLU A 386 15.32 -19.77 -1.63
CA GLU A 386 16.54 -20.59 -1.69
C GLU A 386 17.78 -19.74 -1.36
N ARG A 387 17.93 -18.57 -1.98
CA ARG A 387 19.05 -17.65 -1.71
C ARG A 387 19.12 -17.20 -0.25
N PHE A 388 17.98 -16.90 0.36
CA PHE A 388 17.91 -16.54 1.77
C PHE A 388 18.29 -17.73 2.68
N THR A 389 17.79 -18.92 2.39
CA THR A 389 18.07 -20.15 3.12
C THR A 389 19.56 -20.48 3.08
N ASP A 390 20.16 -20.48 1.90
CA ASP A 390 21.61 -20.70 1.73
C ASP A 390 22.46 -19.69 2.50
N PHE A 391 22.00 -18.43 2.53
CA PHE A 391 22.68 -17.38 3.26
C PHE A 391 22.65 -17.62 4.76
N VAL A 392 21.49 -17.90 5.35
CA VAL A 392 21.38 -18.08 6.81
C VAL A 392 22.04 -19.37 7.30
N HIS A 393 22.11 -20.42 6.46
CA HIS A 393 22.86 -21.63 6.76
C HIS A 393 24.38 -21.39 6.80
N LYS A 394 24.89 -20.49 5.95
CA LYS A 394 26.32 -20.11 5.93
C LYS A 394 26.73 -19.15 7.04
N LEU A 395 25.77 -18.55 7.74
CA LEU A 395 26.04 -17.69 8.91
C LEU A 395 26.24 -18.51 10.18
N ARG A 396 25.76 -19.73 10.22
CA ARG A 396 25.94 -20.72 11.29
C ARG A 396 27.27 -21.44 11.12
#